data_6055db76506f54e33c51b829e5890bdd
#
_entry.id   6055db76506f54e33c51b829e5890bdd
#
_cell.length_a   1.000
_cell.length_b   1.000
_cell.length_c   1.000
_cell.angle_alpha   90.00
_cell.angle_beta   90.00
_cell.angle_gamma   90.00
#
_symmetry.space_group_name_H-M   'P 1'
#
loop_
_entity.id
_entity.type
_entity.pdbx_description
1 polymer ?
#
loop_
_entity_poly.entity_id
_entity_poly.type
_entity_poly.pdbx_seq_one_letter_code
_entity_poly.pdbx_strand_id
1 'polypeptide(L)'
;MNSNSGDRQIFSVSELNRSVRHLLETQLPMLWVEGEISNFARPGSGHWYLTLKDGQAQVRCAMFRNSNMRVNFKPANGTQVLVRGRVGLYEGR
;
A
#
# COMPACT_ATOMS: atom_id res chain seq x y z
N MET A 1 12.11 24.06 -10.04
CA MET A 1 13.18 23.10 -10.34
C MET A 1 14.54 23.78 -10.16
N ASN A 2 15.36 23.16 -9.41
CA ASN A 2 16.69 23.65 -9.19
C ASN A 2 17.59 23.32 -10.37
N SER A 3 18.25 24.33 -10.91
CA SER A 3 19.13 24.15 -12.05
C SER A 3 20.59 24.32 -11.72
N ASN A 4 20.91 24.44 -10.48
CA ASN A 4 22.30 24.61 -10.07
C ASN A 4 23.06 23.32 -10.27
N SER A 5 23.86 23.24 -11.34
CA SER A 5 24.47 21.98 -11.73
C SER A 5 25.47 21.45 -10.73
N GLY A 6 26.14 22.33 -9.96
CA GLY A 6 27.10 21.88 -8.96
C GLY A 6 26.47 21.15 -7.79
N ASP A 7 25.21 21.41 -7.56
CA ASP A 7 24.51 20.84 -6.41
C ASP A 7 23.42 19.86 -6.82
N ARG A 8 23.30 19.60 -8.09
CA ARG A 8 22.22 18.73 -8.57
C ARG A 8 22.49 17.29 -8.14
N GLN A 9 21.53 16.73 -7.46
CA GLN A 9 21.58 15.32 -7.13
C GLN A 9 20.74 14.56 -8.17
N ILE A 10 21.38 13.60 -8.81
CA ILE A 10 20.73 12.86 -9.90
C ILE A 10 20.54 11.44 -9.44
N PHE A 11 19.31 10.96 -9.50
CA PHE A 11 18.94 9.61 -9.13
C PHE A 11 18.68 8.77 -10.36
N SER A 12 19.10 7.53 -10.33
CA SER A 12 18.50 6.55 -11.23
C SER A 12 17.09 6.22 -10.73
N VAL A 13 16.30 5.59 -11.58
CA VAL A 13 14.96 5.17 -11.16
C VAL A 13 15.05 4.21 -9.97
N SER A 14 16.01 3.29 -10.01
CA SER A 14 16.20 2.35 -8.91
C SER A 14 16.56 3.07 -7.61
N GLU A 15 17.41 4.06 -7.70
CA GLU A 15 17.80 4.83 -6.53
C GLU A 15 16.63 5.61 -5.95
N LEU A 16 15.81 6.20 -6.81
CA LEU A 16 14.63 6.90 -6.37
C LEU A 16 13.68 5.94 -5.62
N ASN A 17 13.40 4.80 -6.23
CA ASN A 17 12.50 3.83 -5.61
C ASN A 17 13.03 3.32 -4.29
N ARG A 18 14.34 3.07 -4.22
CA ARG A 18 14.96 2.63 -2.97
C ARG A 18 14.85 3.68 -1.88
N SER A 19 15.06 4.94 -2.25
CA SER A 19 14.96 6.04 -1.30
C SER A 19 13.53 6.20 -0.79
N VAL A 20 12.55 6.14 -1.68
CA VAL A 20 11.15 6.26 -1.30
C VAL A 20 10.75 5.09 -0.39
N ARG A 21 11.15 3.87 -0.75
CA ARG A 21 10.86 2.71 0.09
C ARG A 21 11.44 2.87 1.49
N HIS A 22 12.67 3.33 1.56
CA HIS A 22 13.32 3.54 2.84
C HIS A 22 12.57 4.58 3.69
N LEU A 23 12.14 5.67 3.07
CA LEU A 23 11.38 6.69 3.76
C LEU A 23 10.08 6.12 4.32
N LEU A 24 9.35 5.35 3.49
CA LEU A 24 8.10 4.77 3.94
C LEU A 24 8.32 3.80 5.10
N GLU A 25 9.35 2.97 5.00
CA GLU A 25 9.62 1.97 6.02
C GLU A 25 10.10 2.56 7.33
N THR A 26 10.84 3.67 7.28
CA THR A 26 11.42 4.25 8.48
C THR A 26 10.58 5.36 9.10
N GLN A 27 9.78 6.05 8.31
CA GLN A 27 9.03 7.21 8.79
C GLN A 27 7.55 6.91 9.04
N LEU A 28 7.03 5.84 8.44
CA LEU A 28 5.65 5.46 8.63
C LEU A 28 5.58 4.11 9.34
N PRO A 29 5.23 4.11 10.62
CA PRO A 29 5.07 2.84 11.33
C PRO A 29 3.81 2.13 10.86
N MET A 30 3.52 0.99 11.47
CA MET A 30 2.27 0.32 11.22
C MET A 30 1.11 1.25 11.56
N LEU A 31 0.15 1.36 10.63
CA LEU A 31 -0.94 2.32 10.72
C LEU A 31 -2.28 1.61 10.81
N TRP A 32 -3.25 2.29 11.41
CA TRP A 32 -4.65 1.91 11.35
C TRP A 32 -5.31 2.80 10.32
N VAL A 33 -6.03 2.20 9.37
CA VAL A 33 -6.68 2.96 8.30
C VAL A 33 -8.12 2.48 8.18
N GLU A 34 -9.03 3.42 8.11
CA GLU A 34 -10.46 3.15 7.99
C GLU A 34 -10.91 3.45 6.57
N GLY A 35 -11.74 2.60 6.02
CA GLY A 35 -12.26 2.84 4.68
C GLY A 35 -13.20 1.73 4.23
N GLU A 36 -13.70 1.89 3.04
CA GLU A 36 -14.64 0.95 2.43
C GLU A 36 -13.90 0.05 1.46
N ILE A 37 -14.20 -1.24 1.51
CA ILE A 37 -13.62 -2.22 0.59
C ILE A 37 -14.22 -2.04 -0.80
N SER A 38 -13.36 -2.08 -1.80
CA SER A 38 -13.73 -2.04 -3.20
C SER A 38 -12.77 -2.91 -3.99
N ASN A 39 -13.22 -3.43 -5.12
CA ASN A 39 -12.37 -4.24 -6.01
C ASN A 39 -11.71 -5.42 -5.28
N PHE A 40 -12.46 -6.07 -4.43
CA PHE A 40 -11.94 -7.20 -3.69
C PHE A 40 -11.68 -8.38 -4.63
N ALA A 41 -10.49 -8.97 -4.51
CA ALA A 41 -10.12 -10.13 -5.31
C ALA A 41 -9.37 -11.13 -4.45
N ARG A 42 -9.68 -12.41 -4.69
CA ARG A 42 -9.03 -13.51 -4.00
C ARG A 42 -8.57 -14.52 -5.05
N PRO A 43 -7.41 -14.31 -5.66
CA PRO A 43 -6.90 -15.26 -6.65
C PRO A 43 -6.51 -16.59 -6.01
N GLY A 44 -6.14 -17.55 -6.85
CA GLY A 44 -5.86 -18.91 -6.40
C GLY A 44 -4.70 -19.01 -5.43
N SER A 45 -3.84 -17.98 -5.39
CA SER A 45 -2.74 -17.96 -4.42
C SER A 45 -3.21 -17.89 -2.98
N GLY A 46 -4.44 -17.44 -2.75
CA GLY A 46 -4.98 -17.25 -1.42
C GLY A 46 -4.70 -15.88 -0.84
N HIS A 47 -3.93 -15.05 -1.54
CA HIS A 47 -3.74 -13.67 -1.12
C HIS A 47 -4.97 -12.85 -1.46
N TRP A 48 -5.24 -11.82 -0.70
CA TRP A 48 -6.35 -10.91 -0.94
C TRP A 48 -5.81 -9.59 -1.47
N TYR A 49 -6.51 -9.05 -2.46
CA TYR A 49 -6.20 -7.73 -3.01
C TYR A 49 -7.47 -6.92 -3.00
N LEU A 50 -7.35 -5.67 -2.60
CA LEU A 50 -8.52 -4.81 -2.54
C LEU A 50 -8.09 -3.36 -2.66
N THR A 51 -9.07 -2.51 -2.89
CA THR A 51 -8.92 -1.07 -2.77
C THR A 51 -9.63 -0.65 -1.51
N LEU A 52 -8.98 0.17 -0.72
CA LEU A 52 -9.59 0.79 0.44
C LEU A 52 -9.86 2.24 0.07
N LYS A 53 -11.07 2.71 0.23
CA LYS A 53 -11.43 4.04 -0.26
C LYS A 53 -12.31 4.78 0.73
N ASP A 54 -12.31 6.10 0.60
CA ASP A 54 -13.27 6.97 1.24
C ASP A 54 -13.82 7.94 0.19
N GLY A 55 -14.46 9.01 0.60
CA GLY A 55 -15.07 9.93 -0.34
C GLY A 55 -14.11 10.73 -1.19
N GLN A 56 -12.83 10.72 -0.86
CA GLN A 56 -11.85 11.58 -1.52
C GLN A 56 -10.63 10.88 -2.07
N ALA A 57 -10.34 9.66 -1.60
CA ALA A 57 -9.08 9.02 -1.95
C ALA A 57 -9.22 7.51 -1.89
N GLN A 58 -8.23 6.84 -2.44
CA GLN A 58 -8.20 5.39 -2.38
C GLN A 58 -6.75 4.91 -2.36
N VAL A 59 -6.57 3.71 -1.82
CA VAL A 59 -5.26 3.08 -1.76
C VAL A 59 -5.42 1.59 -2.05
N ARG A 60 -4.46 1.04 -2.79
CA ARG A 60 -4.44 -0.39 -3.08
C ARG A 60 -3.83 -1.13 -1.89
N CYS A 61 -4.42 -2.27 -1.57
CA CYS A 61 -4.00 -3.06 -0.43
C CYS A 61 -3.80 -4.51 -0.84
N ALA A 62 -2.86 -5.15 -0.16
CA ALA A 62 -2.66 -6.58 -0.28
C ALA A 62 -2.63 -7.17 1.12
N MET A 63 -3.32 -8.28 1.30
CA MET A 63 -3.29 -9.01 2.56
C MET A 63 -2.89 -10.44 2.25
N PHE A 64 -1.70 -10.81 2.69
CA PHE A 64 -1.15 -12.09 2.31
C PHE A 64 -1.84 -13.22 3.05
N ARG A 65 -1.77 -14.40 2.48
CA ARG A 65 -2.50 -15.56 2.95
C ARG A 65 -2.31 -15.82 4.44
N ASN A 66 -1.08 -15.73 4.92
CA ASN A 66 -0.81 -16.00 6.34
C ASN A 66 -1.58 -15.05 7.26
N SER A 67 -1.79 -13.84 6.81
CA SER A 67 -2.52 -12.84 7.61
C SER A 67 -4.01 -12.97 7.45
N ASN A 68 -4.49 -13.21 6.22
CA ASN A 68 -5.93 -13.21 6.00
C ASN A 68 -6.61 -14.46 6.57
N MET A 69 -5.86 -15.50 6.84
CA MET A 69 -6.41 -16.68 7.50
C MET A 69 -6.93 -16.40 8.90
N ARG A 70 -6.52 -15.29 9.50
CA ARG A 70 -6.97 -14.92 10.84
C ARG A 70 -8.23 -14.07 10.83
N VAL A 71 -8.67 -13.65 9.64
CA VAL A 71 -9.87 -12.83 9.53
C VAL A 71 -11.07 -13.74 9.72
N ASN A 72 -11.95 -13.35 10.63
CA ASN A 72 -13.08 -14.19 11.01
C ASN A 72 -14.40 -13.70 10.42
N PHE A 73 -14.34 -12.89 9.39
CA PHE A 73 -15.53 -12.49 8.66
C PHE A 73 -15.22 -12.55 7.17
N LYS A 74 -16.25 -12.51 6.34
CA LYS A 74 -16.09 -12.61 4.90
C LYS A 74 -16.07 -11.21 4.30
N PRO A 75 -14.93 -10.75 3.81
CA PRO A 75 -14.87 -9.40 3.23
C PRO A 75 -15.72 -9.32 1.97
N ALA A 76 -16.30 -8.17 1.77
CA ALA A 76 -17.12 -7.92 0.59
C ALA A 76 -17.01 -6.46 0.21
N ASN A 77 -17.17 -6.18 -1.10
CA ASN A 77 -17.19 -4.80 -1.57
C ASN A 77 -18.32 -4.06 -0.87
N GLY A 78 -18.04 -2.82 -0.50
CA GLY A 78 -19.00 -1.99 0.23
C GLY A 78 -18.93 -2.09 1.73
N THR A 79 -18.11 -3.00 2.27
CA THR A 79 -17.96 -3.14 3.71
C THR A 79 -17.02 -2.08 4.25
N GLN A 80 -17.43 -1.41 5.30
CA GLN A 80 -16.58 -0.46 6.00
C GLN A 80 -15.70 -1.22 6.97
N VAL A 81 -14.40 -1.00 6.91
CA VAL A 81 -13.44 -1.77 7.71
C VAL A 81 -12.38 -0.86 8.33
N LEU A 82 -11.74 -1.40 9.34
CA LEU A 82 -10.56 -0.81 9.95
C LEU A 82 -9.44 -1.80 9.72
N VAL A 83 -8.38 -1.36 9.04
CA VAL A 83 -7.26 -2.24 8.73
C VAL A 83 -6.00 -1.72 9.39
N ARG A 84 -5.12 -2.65 9.71
CA ARG A 84 -3.81 -2.31 10.24
C ARG A 84 -2.76 -2.83 9.29
N GLY A 85 -1.86 -1.95 8.88
CA GLY A 85 -0.86 -2.36 7.92
C GLY A 85 0.24 -1.35 7.74
N ARG A 86 1.17 -1.70 6.88
CA ARG A 86 2.29 -0.85 6.53
C ARG A 86 2.09 -0.31 5.13
N VAL A 87 2.56 0.91 4.93
CA VAL A 87 2.59 1.52 3.61
C VAL A 87 3.91 1.15 2.96
N GLY A 88 3.85 0.69 1.74
CA GLY A 88 5.04 0.36 0.99
C GLY A 88 4.95 0.83 -0.43
N LEU A 89 6.05 0.78 -1.14
CA LEU A 89 6.10 1.14 -2.55
C LEU A 89 5.87 -0.12 -3.39
N TYR A 90 4.85 -0.07 -4.23
CA TYR A 90 4.58 -1.16 -5.17
C TYR A 90 5.33 -0.86 -6.46
N GLU A 91 6.23 -1.75 -6.84
CA GLU A 91 7.07 -1.49 -8.00
C GLU A 91 6.53 -2.11 -9.28
N GLY A 92 5.50 -2.88 -9.20
CA GLY A 92 4.70 -3.26 -10.35
C GLY A 92 5.45 -3.87 -11.52
N ARG A 93 5.93 -5.05 -11.41
CA ARG A 93 6.68 -5.65 -12.51
C ARG A 93 5.99 -6.80 -13.14
#